data_41a3e9420fda0d3b8b06d1123060a56e
#
_entry.id   41a3e9420fda0d3b8b06d1123060a56e
#
_cell.length_a   1.000
_cell.length_b   1.000
_cell.length_c   1.000
_cell.angle_alpha   90.00
_cell.angle_beta   90.00
_cell.angle_gamma   90.00
#
_symmetry.space_group_name_H-M   'P 1'
#
loop_
_entity.id
_entity.type
_entity.pdbx_description
1 polymer ?
#
loop_
_entity_poly.entity_id
_entity_poly.type
_entity_poly.pdbx_seq_one_letter_code
_entity_poly.pdbx_strand_id
1 'polypeptide(L)'
;MKLLWLSFVQFYLTIGFKFYYKRKDVVYQEKIPKDKAVIFLSNHQNALLDPLIVSISSTRKNYFLTRAAVFKNSTVAKLLNSLQMLPVYRMIDGVNNIQKNRAIFTFCTELLDQKKSIILFPEGNHSLKRKVRPLKKGAARIIQETLQKFPKREIIIIPVGVNYQAPTEYGDSMSVYFGKHISPTKFWNGSQLDMQELNKTISEELKQLTSHIESIADYEQNLKNLKNLKIDFTSPIAVNKCLQNDFLKTENKIKEPSSLYLFFIFLIKVFYFLPYFIWRKVAFPKIAEDEFIGTFRYVLIITLAPIYLLLLVFSSFLFFGKTIGLTLLGIGIILPLVTLRVK
;
A
#
# COMPACT_ATOMS: atom_id res chain seq x y z
N MET A 1 16.99 -19.72 -4.39
CA MET A 1 15.54 -19.91 -4.60
C MET A 1 14.69 -18.79 -3.97
N LYS A 2 14.81 -18.46 -2.67
CA LYS A 2 13.97 -17.44 -2.00
C LYS A 2 14.04 -16.05 -2.66
N LEU A 3 15.21 -15.56 -3.04
CA LEU A 3 15.37 -14.26 -3.69
C LEU A 3 14.76 -14.20 -5.10
N LEU A 4 14.85 -15.28 -5.87
CA LEU A 4 14.22 -15.39 -7.19
C LEU A 4 12.69 -15.36 -7.06
N TRP A 5 12.13 -16.09 -6.09
CA TRP A 5 10.72 -16.08 -5.77
C TRP A 5 10.22 -14.67 -5.43
N LEU A 6 10.89 -13.97 -4.52
CA LEU A 6 10.53 -12.60 -4.15
C LEU A 6 10.63 -11.64 -5.35
N SER A 7 11.63 -11.81 -6.21
CA SER A 7 11.77 -11.00 -7.42
C SER A 7 10.65 -11.28 -8.43
N PHE A 8 10.29 -12.54 -8.61
CA PHE A 8 9.16 -12.94 -9.45
C PHE A 8 7.85 -12.32 -8.93
N VAL A 9 7.57 -12.45 -7.62
CA VAL A 9 6.36 -11.88 -7.02
C VAL A 9 6.33 -10.36 -7.17
N GLN A 10 7.44 -9.66 -6.90
CA GLN A 10 7.51 -8.21 -7.11
C GLN A 10 7.27 -7.81 -8.57
N PHE A 11 7.83 -8.55 -9.51
CA PHE A 11 7.60 -8.33 -10.95
C PHE A 11 6.12 -8.54 -11.31
N TYR A 12 5.53 -9.65 -10.86
CA TYR A 12 4.13 -9.98 -11.11
C TYR A 12 3.18 -8.92 -10.54
N LEU A 13 3.40 -8.51 -9.30
CA LEU A 13 2.64 -7.42 -8.66
C LEU A 13 2.80 -6.09 -9.41
N THR A 14 4.02 -5.79 -9.87
CA THR A 14 4.28 -4.56 -10.64
C THR A 14 3.49 -4.54 -11.95
N ILE A 15 3.40 -5.68 -12.65
CA ILE A 15 2.53 -5.83 -13.82
C ILE A 15 1.07 -5.66 -13.41
N GLY A 16 0.61 -6.35 -12.36
CA GLY A 16 -0.76 -6.25 -11.87
C GLY A 16 -1.18 -4.80 -11.58
N PHE A 17 -0.30 -4.01 -10.98
CA PHE A 17 -0.58 -2.59 -10.73
C PHE A 17 -0.72 -1.75 -12.00
N LYS A 18 -0.07 -2.10 -13.12
CA LYS A 18 -0.29 -1.44 -14.42
C LYS A 18 -1.68 -1.71 -14.99
N PHE A 19 -2.30 -2.83 -14.62
CA PHE A 19 -3.68 -3.18 -14.99
C PHE A 19 -4.73 -2.71 -13.98
N TYR A 20 -4.28 -2.15 -12.84
CA TYR A 20 -5.17 -1.73 -11.77
C TYR A 20 -5.24 -0.20 -11.61
N TYR A 21 -4.11 0.49 -11.65
CA TYR A 21 -4.01 1.94 -11.46
C TYR A 21 -3.83 2.68 -12.78
N LYS A 22 -4.58 3.78 -12.95
CA LYS A 22 -4.40 4.73 -14.04
C LYS A 22 -3.03 5.40 -13.97
N ARG A 23 -2.65 5.85 -12.76
CA ARG A 23 -1.40 6.56 -12.49
C ARG A 23 -0.80 6.08 -11.17
N LYS A 24 0.49 5.84 -11.20
CA LYS A 24 1.30 5.53 -10.02
C LYS A 24 2.54 6.40 -10.01
N ASP A 25 2.56 7.41 -9.18
CA ASP A 25 3.69 8.31 -9.01
C ASP A 25 4.53 7.89 -7.81
N VAL A 26 5.85 7.92 -7.95
CA VAL A 26 6.78 7.62 -6.85
C VAL A 26 7.77 8.76 -6.75
N VAL A 27 7.82 9.38 -5.58
CA VAL A 27 8.68 10.53 -5.30
C VAL A 27 9.63 10.17 -4.17
N TYR A 28 10.91 10.41 -4.38
CA TYR A 28 11.95 10.20 -3.37
C TYR A 28 12.55 11.55 -3.01
N GLN A 29 12.46 11.97 -1.76
CA GLN A 29 13.16 13.18 -1.28
C GLN A 29 14.64 12.92 -1.12
N GLU A 30 15.02 11.68 -0.77
CA GLU A 30 16.41 11.22 -0.68
C GLU A 30 16.53 9.79 -1.24
N LYS A 31 17.72 9.42 -1.71
CA LYS A 31 17.99 8.09 -2.26
C LYS A 31 17.95 7.02 -1.16
N ILE A 32 17.15 5.98 -1.34
CA ILE A 32 17.05 4.88 -0.39
C ILE A 32 18.40 4.13 -0.30
N PRO A 33 19.05 4.04 0.89
CA PRO A 33 20.33 3.39 1.04
C PRO A 33 20.18 1.86 0.89
N LYS A 34 21.14 1.23 0.20
CA LYS A 34 21.15 -0.23 -0.01
C LYS A 34 21.95 -0.98 1.05
N ASP A 35 22.89 -0.31 1.67
CA ASP A 35 23.91 -0.84 2.58
C ASP A 35 23.63 -0.60 4.07
N LYS A 36 22.52 0.06 4.39
CA LYS A 36 22.09 0.38 5.76
C LYS A 36 20.83 -0.39 6.16
N ALA A 37 20.61 -0.50 7.46
CA ALA A 37 19.34 -0.95 8.01
C ALA A 37 18.28 0.13 7.76
N VAL A 38 17.11 -0.25 7.21
CA VAL A 38 16.06 0.72 6.89
C VAL A 38 14.74 0.29 7.52
N ILE A 39 14.07 1.23 8.16
CA ILE A 39 12.69 1.08 8.63
C ILE A 39 11.82 2.07 7.85
N PHE A 40 10.92 1.55 7.02
CA PHE A 40 9.88 2.34 6.37
C PHE A 40 8.67 2.43 7.30
N LEU A 41 8.26 3.66 7.63
CA LEU A 41 7.09 3.94 8.45
C LEU A 41 6.05 4.66 7.60
N SER A 42 4.91 4.02 7.33
CA SER A 42 3.90 4.53 6.42
C SER A 42 2.54 4.72 7.08
N ASN A 43 1.75 5.70 6.59
CA ASN A 43 0.32 5.75 6.85
C ASN A 43 -0.38 4.52 6.24
N HIS A 44 -1.62 4.23 6.66
CA HIS A 44 -2.31 2.99 6.27
C HIS A 44 -3.77 3.25 5.87
N GLN A 45 -4.03 3.35 4.55
CA GLN A 45 -5.37 3.61 4.00
C GLN A 45 -6.01 2.38 3.34
N ASN A 46 -5.22 1.52 2.70
CA ASN A 46 -5.74 0.48 1.80
C ASN A 46 -5.14 -0.90 2.10
N ALA A 47 -5.51 -1.43 3.27
CA ALA A 47 -5.21 -2.80 3.72
C ALA A 47 -3.92 -3.42 3.10
N LEU A 48 -4.03 -4.48 2.28
CA LEU A 48 -2.87 -5.17 1.69
C LEU A 48 -2.20 -4.36 0.56
N LEU A 49 -2.89 -3.42 -0.09
CA LEU A 49 -2.29 -2.67 -1.20
C LEU A 49 -1.15 -1.75 -0.73
N ASP A 50 -1.28 -1.10 0.43
CA ASP A 50 -0.24 -0.20 0.95
C ASP A 50 1.11 -0.91 1.12
N PRO A 51 1.24 -2.03 1.86
CA PRO A 51 2.52 -2.71 1.99
C PRO A 51 3.08 -3.20 0.66
N LEU A 52 2.25 -3.69 -0.26
CA LEU A 52 2.69 -4.13 -1.57
C LEU A 52 3.25 -2.97 -2.39
N ILE A 53 2.54 -1.83 -2.42
CA ILE A 53 2.95 -0.64 -3.17
C ILE A 53 4.24 -0.05 -2.60
N VAL A 54 4.35 0.10 -1.27
CA VAL A 54 5.58 0.59 -0.62
C VAL A 54 6.73 -0.35 -0.92
N SER A 55 6.51 -1.67 -0.87
CA SER A 55 7.56 -2.66 -1.14
C SER A 55 8.10 -2.60 -2.55
N ILE A 56 7.23 -2.60 -3.56
CA ILE A 56 7.69 -2.55 -4.97
C ILE A 56 8.32 -1.20 -5.33
N SER A 57 7.94 -0.13 -4.62
CA SER A 57 8.47 1.22 -4.84
C SER A 57 9.77 1.47 -4.09
N SER A 58 10.04 0.78 -2.99
CA SER A 58 11.26 0.95 -2.18
C SER A 58 12.55 0.41 -2.81
N THR A 59 12.45 -0.33 -3.91
CA THR A 59 13.60 -1.00 -4.58
C THR A 59 14.39 -1.99 -3.68
N ARG A 60 13.83 -2.39 -2.52
CA ARG A 60 14.43 -3.32 -1.56
C ARG A 60 13.59 -4.59 -1.39
N LYS A 61 14.19 -5.64 -0.85
CA LYS A 61 13.48 -6.84 -0.39
C LYS A 61 13.10 -6.63 1.07
N ASN A 62 11.82 -6.32 1.31
CA ASN A 62 11.35 -5.88 2.61
C ASN A 62 10.73 -7.03 3.42
N TYR A 63 10.86 -6.94 4.74
CA TYR A 63 10.02 -7.65 5.68
C TYR A 63 8.83 -6.78 6.09
N PHE A 64 7.70 -7.42 6.40
CA PHE A 64 6.46 -6.72 6.76
C PHE A 64 5.93 -7.22 8.09
N LEU A 65 5.47 -6.32 8.94
CA LEU A 65 4.67 -6.72 10.09
C LEU A 65 3.19 -6.70 9.70
N THR A 66 2.56 -7.88 9.82
CA THR A 66 1.18 -8.12 9.40
C THR A 66 0.39 -8.70 10.57
N ARG A 67 -0.89 -8.35 10.69
CA ARG A 67 -1.76 -8.83 11.77
C ARG A 67 -1.72 -10.37 11.90
N ALA A 68 -1.46 -10.90 13.09
CA ALA A 68 -1.34 -12.33 13.35
C ALA A 68 -2.59 -13.14 12.97
N ALA A 69 -3.78 -12.52 13.00
CA ALA A 69 -5.04 -13.17 12.63
C ALA A 69 -5.05 -13.73 11.19
N VAL A 70 -4.27 -13.19 10.25
CA VAL A 70 -4.21 -13.68 8.86
C VAL A 70 -3.36 -14.95 8.73
N PHE A 71 -2.59 -15.32 9.76
CA PHE A 71 -1.76 -16.54 9.79
C PHE A 71 -2.48 -17.77 10.38
N LYS A 72 -3.77 -17.69 10.68
CA LYS A 72 -4.53 -18.80 11.28
C LYS A 72 -4.58 -20.04 10.39
N ASN A 73 -4.69 -19.87 9.08
CA ASN A 73 -4.65 -20.97 8.11
C ASN A 73 -3.19 -21.32 7.79
N SER A 74 -2.80 -22.59 7.92
CA SER A 74 -1.42 -23.05 7.73
C SER A 74 -0.88 -22.82 6.31
N THR A 75 -1.71 -23.00 5.28
CA THR A 75 -1.33 -22.77 3.88
C THR A 75 -1.10 -21.27 3.62
N VAL A 76 -2.00 -20.42 4.12
CA VAL A 76 -1.85 -18.96 4.04
C VAL A 76 -0.61 -18.52 4.82
N ALA A 77 -0.37 -19.06 6.02
CA ALA A 77 0.81 -18.76 6.81
C ALA A 77 2.12 -19.10 6.07
N LYS A 78 2.19 -20.27 5.42
CA LYS A 78 3.34 -20.65 4.59
C LYS A 78 3.59 -19.66 3.45
N LEU A 79 2.53 -19.25 2.74
CA LEU A 79 2.61 -18.25 1.67
C LEU A 79 3.10 -16.89 2.22
N LEU A 80 2.49 -16.38 3.30
CA LEU A 80 2.86 -15.09 3.90
C LEU A 80 4.31 -15.09 4.40
N ASN A 81 4.76 -16.18 5.04
CA ASN A 81 6.15 -16.35 5.48
C ASN A 81 7.12 -16.37 4.28
N SER A 82 6.74 -16.99 3.15
CA SER A 82 7.55 -16.97 1.93
C SER A 82 7.70 -15.57 1.33
N LEU A 83 6.74 -14.68 1.61
CA LEU A 83 6.72 -13.26 1.23
C LEU A 83 7.35 -12.34 2.30
N GLN A 84 8.06 -12.89 3.30
CA GLN A 84 8.71 -12.14 4.38
C GLN A 84 7.72 -11.37 5.29
N MET A 85 6.48 -11.84 5.40
CA MET A 85 5.51 -11.29 6.33
C MET A 85 5.67 -11.93 7.72
N LEU A 86 5.67 -11.10 8.76
CA LEU A 86 5.86 -11.48 10.17
C LEU A 86 4.57 -11.20 10.93
N PRO A 87 4.08 -12.15 11.75
CA PRO A 87 2.85 -11.93 12.53
C PRO A 87 3.08 -10.93 13.66
N VAL A 88 2.20 -9.95 13.82
CA VAL A 88 2.16 -9.05 14.98
C VAL A 88 0.80 -9.12 15.67
N TYR A 89 0.82 -9.24 16.99
CA TYR A 89 -0.37 -9.35 17.83
C TYR A 89 -0.74 -7.98 18.37
N ARG A 90 -2.04 -7.65 18.33
CA ARG A 90 -2.60 -6.40 18.84
C ARG A 90 -3.28 -6.64 20.18
N MET A 91 -3.55 -5.57 20.97
CA MET A 91 -4.27 -5.68 22.26
C MET A 91 -5.62 -6.40 22.11
N ILE A 92 -6.32 -6.14 21.01
CA ILE A 92 -7.60 -6.78 20.69
C ILE A 92 -7.49 -8.30 20.45
N ASP A 93 -6.27 -8.80 20.17
CA ASP A 93 -6.02 -10.23 19.95
C ASP A 93 -5.80 -10.98 21.30
N GLY A 94 -5.89 -10.27 22.45
CA GLY A 94 -5.74 -10.77 23.83
C GLY A 94 -4.37 -10.46 24.45
N VAL A 95 -4.36 -10.14 25.75
CA VAL A 95 -3.16 -9.72 26.48
C VAL A 95 -2.05 -10.79 26.45
N ASN A 96 -2.41 -12.07 26.60
CA ASN A 96 -1.45 -13.18 26.56
C ASN A 96 -0.74 -13.33 25.20
N ASN A 97 -1.36 -12.85 24.13
CA ASN A 97 -0.75 -12.91 22.79
C ASN A 97 0.27 -11.79 22.55
N ILE A 98 0.19 -10.68 23.31
CA ILE A 98 1.14 -9.57 23.18
C ILE A 98 2.55 -9.99 23.56
N GLN A 99 2.70 -10.91 24.53
CA GLN A 99 4.00 -11.43 24.92
C GLN A 99 4.73 -12.10 23.76
N LYS A 100 3.98 -12.68 22.79
CA LYS A 100 4.55 -13.26 21.56
C LYS A 100 5.23 -12.22 20.67
N ASN A 101 4.86 -10.94 20.80
CA ASN A 101 5.51 -9.86 20.05
C ASN A 101 6.99 -9.69 20.43
N ARG A 102 7.39 -10.08 21.65
CA ARG A 102 8.80 -9.97 22.08
C ARG A 102 9.73 -10.73 21.11
N ALA A 103 9.41 -11.99 20.81
CA ALA A 103 10.18 -12.78 19.87
C ALA A 103 10.21 -12.17 18.45
N ILE A 104 9.09 -11.58 18.01
CA ILE A 104 9.00 -10.91 16.71
C ILE A 104 9.86 -9.63 16.69
N PHE A 105 9.85 -8.85 17.77
CA PHE A 105 10.66 -7.64 17.87
C PHE A 105 12.15 -7.96 17.92
N THR A 106 12.56 -8.98 18.68
CA THR A 106 13.94 -9.48 18.68
C THR A 106 14.35 -9.95 17.28
N PHE A 107 13.48 -10.66 16.55
CA PHE A 107 13.76 -11.04 15.16
C PHE A 107 13.89 -9.83 14.24
N CYS A 108 13.04 -8.80 14.40
CA CYS A 108 13.19 -7.54 13.66
C CYS A 108 14.54 -6.86 13.97
N THR A 109 14.96 -6.87 15.22
CA THR A 109 16.27 -6.34 15.66
C THR A 109 17.43 -7.06 14.96
N GLU A 110 17.35 -8.38 14.83
CA GLU A 110 18.35 -9.18 14.10
C GLU A 110 18.35 -8.91 12.58
N LEU A 111 17.18 -8.70 11.99
CA LEU A 111 17.07 -8.29 10.58
C LEU A 111 17.74 -6.93 10.34
N LEU A 112 17.54 -5.97 11.25
CA LEU A 112 18.16 -4.65 11.15
C LEU A 112 19.69 -4.75 11.33
N ASP A 113 20.20 -5.63 12.22
CA ASP A 113 21.63 -5.89 12.30
C ASP A 113 22.20 -6.45 10.99
N GLN A 114 21.43 -7.26 10.25
CA GLN A 114 21.79 -7.75 8.92
C GLN A 114 21.58 -6.71 7.80
N LYS A 115 21.35 -5.45 8.12
CA LYS A 115 21.10 -4.35 7.14
C LYS A 115 19.87 -4.61 6.25
N LYS A 116 18.90 -5.40 6.73
CA LYS A 116 17.64 -5.62 6.03
C LYS A 116 16.70 -4.42 6.18
N SER A 117 15.60 -4.43 5.45
CA SER A 117 14.57 -3.41 5.54
C SER A 117 13.24 -3.98 6.04
N ILE A 118 12.56 -3.19 6.86
CA ILE A 118 11.26 -3.54 7.46
C ILE A 118 10.26 -2.44 7.11
N ILE A 119 9.06 -2.83 6.70
CA ILE A 119 7.92 -1.92 6.52
C ILE A 119 6.96 -2.09 7.69
N LEU A 120 6.58 -0.98 8.30
CA LEU A 120 5.68 -0.90 9.44
C LEU A 120 4.62 0.18 9.20
N PHE A 121 3.42 -0.08 9.70
CA PHE A 121 2.33 0.88 9.76
C PHE A 121 2.10 1.27 11.22
N PRO A 122 2.74 2.34 11.70
CA PRO A 122 2.79 2.65 13.13
C PRO A 122 1.44 3.08 13.71
N GLU A 123 0.44 3.37 12.88
CA GLU A 123 -0.94 3.63 13.29
C GLU A 123 -1.64 2.39 13.89
N GLY A 124 -1.19 1.17 13.52
CA GLY A 124 -1.66 -0.09 14.07
C GLY A 124 -2.95 -0.67 13.47
N ASN A 125 -3.67 0.09 12.64
CA ASN A 125 -4.80 -0.33 11.82
C ASN A 125 -4.88 0.53 10.56
N HIS A 126 -5.74 0.16 9.59
CA HIS A 126 -6.03 0.95 8.39
C HIS A 126 -7.25 1.86 8.57
N SER A 127 -7.37 2.91 7.77
CA SER A 127 -8.55 3.76 7.67
C SER A 127 -8.53 4.55 6.37
N LEU A 128 -9.67 4.62 5.67
CA LEU A 128 -9.84 5.44 4.47
C LEU A 128 -9.76 6.96 4.73
N LYS A 129 -9.86 7.38 6.00
CA LYS A 129 -9.76 8.79 6.36
C LYS A 129 -8.38 9.36 6.00
N ARG A 130 -8.36 10.51 5.40
CA ARG A 130 -7.15 11.27 5.04
C ARG A 130 -6.58 11.99 6.27
N LYS A 131 -6.13 11.21 7.23
CA LYS A 131 -5.60 11.72 8.50
C LYS A 131 -4.54 10.77 9.03
N VAL A 132 -3.38 11.31 9.35
CA VAL A 132 -2.35 10.59 10.12
C VAL A 132 -2.86 10.45 11.55
N ARG A 133 -2.94 9.23 12.02
CA ARG A 133 -3.46 8.89 13.35
C ARG A 133 -2.31 8.76 14.37
N PRO A 134 -2.61 8.79 15.67
CA PRO A 134 -1.59 8.64 16.70
C PRO A 134 -0.75 7.37 16.51
N LEU A 135 0.56 7.52 16.52
CA LEU A 135 1.50 6.43 16.28
C LEU A 135 1.67 5.57 17.53
N LYS A 136 1.66 4.25 17.34
CA LYS A 136 1.89 3.26 18.40
C LYS A 136 3.39 3.09 18.68
N LYS A 137 3.74 2.67 19.89
CA LYS A 137 5.12 2.51 20.35
C LYS A 137 5.87 1.29 19.74
N GLY A 138 5.22 0.47 18.89
CA GLY A 138 5.81 -0.76 18.37
C GLY A 138 7.09 -0.55 17.57
N ALA A 139 7.08 0.39 16.62
CA ALA A 139 8.27 0.74 15.84
C ALA A 139 9.41 1.29 16.73
N ALA A 140 9.09 2.22 17.63
CA ALA A 140 10.07 2.81 18.54
C ALA A 140 10.70 1.76 19.49
N ARG A 141 9.96 0.73 19.92
CA ARG A 141 10.49 -0.39 20.71
C ARG A 141 11.50 -1.24 19.93
N ILE A 142 11.20 -1.58 18.67
CA ILE A 142 12.13 -2.31 17.80
C ILE A 142 13.42 -1.48 17.61
N ILE A 143 13.30 -0.18 17.39
CA ILE A 143 14.44 0.75 17.24
C ILE A 143 15.27 0.79 18.52
N GLN A 144 14.62 0.96 19.67
CA GLN A 144 15.31 0.99 20.97
C GLN A 144 16.07 -0.33 21.23
N GLU A 145 15.42 -1.48 21.06
CA GLU A 145 16.03 -2.79 21.24
C GLU A 145 17.24 -2.97 20.30
N THR A 146 17.13 -2.46 19.05
CA THR A 146 18.24 -2.54 18.09
C THR A 146 19.42 -1.67 18.52
N LEU A 147 19.19 -0.43 18.98
CA LEU A 147 20.26 0.47 19.45
C LEU A 147 20.93 -0.07 20.72
N GLN A 148 20.17 -0.71 21.62
CA GLN A 148 20.72 -1.34 22.82
C GLN A 148 21.61 -2.54 22.49
N LYS A 149 21.11 -3.43 21.60
CA LYS A 149 21.80 -4.69 21.27
C LYS A 149 22.95 -4.48 20.29
N PHE A 150 22.81 -3.53 19.36
CA PHE A 150 23.76 -3.28 18.27
C PHE A 150 24.07 -1.75 18.16
N PRO A 151 24.76 -1.14 19.14
CA PRO A 151 24.94 0.31 19.23
C PRO A 151 25.72 0.91 18.05
N LYS A 152 26.54 0.11 17.37
CA LYS A 152 27.30 0.54 16.18
C LYS A 152 26.50 0.38 14.87
N ARG A 153 25.27 -0.16 14.91
CA ARG A 153 24.45 -0.37 13.70
C ARG A 153 23.78 0.93 13.30
N GLU A 154 24.09 1.41 12.12
CA GLU A 154 23.40 2.56 11.53
C GLU A 154 22.01 2.15 11.05
N ILE A 155 20.99 2.78 11.63
CA ILE A 155 19.56 2.59 11.28
C ILE A 155 19.07 3.88 10.67
N ILE A 156 18.34 3.77 9.57
CA ILE A 156 17.66 4.87 8.91
C ILE A 156 16.15 4.63 8.95
N ILE A 157 15.41 5.61 9.45
CA ILE A 157 13.94 5.65 9.34
C ILE A 157 13.59 6.49 8.12
N ILE A 158 12.71 5.96 7.29
CA ILE A 158 12.17 6.67 6.13
C ILE A 158 10.64 6.73 6.27
N PRO A 159 10.07 7.90 6.58
CA PRO A 159 8.63 8.11 6.53
C PRO A 159 8.12 7.96 5.10
N VAL A 160 6.96 7.31 4.92
CA VAL A 160 6.39 7.05 3.61
C VAL A 160 4.92 7.47 3.58
N GLY A 161 4.58 8.43 2.72
CA GLY A 161 3.21 8.84 2.48
C GLY A 161 2.61 8.08 1.29
N VAL A 162 1.55 7.30 1.51
CA VAL A 162 0.75 6.70 0.44
C VAL A 162 -0.55 7.47 0.30
N ASN A 163 -0.84 7.93 -0.93
CA ASN A 163 -1.99 8.76 -1.23
C ASN A 163 -2.78 8.17 -2.39
N TYR A 164 -4.09 8.13 -2.26
CA TYR A 164 -5.03 7.65 -3.26
C TYR A 164 -6.03 8.74 -3.64
N GLN A 165 -6.44 8.80 -4.90
CA GLN A 165 -7.54 9.68 -5.32
C GLN A 165 -8.89 9.11 -4.85
N ALA A 166 -9.12 7.82 -5.11
CA ALA A 166 -10.33 7.09 -4.77
C ALA A 166 -9.99 5.61 -4.43
N PRO A 167 -9.52 5.32 -3.20
CA PRO A 167 -8.88 4.04 -2.83
C PRO A 167 -9.77 2.80 -3.03
N THR A 168 -11.10 2.98 -3.10
CA THR A 168 -12.05 1.88 -3.33
C THR A 168 -12.41 1.68 -4.79
N GLU A 169 -11.87 2.49 -5.74
CA GLU A 169 -12.23 2.42 -7.15
C GLU A 169 -11.19 1.67 -8.00
N TYR A 170 -11.66 1.09 -9.11
CA TYR A 170 -10.81 0.60 -10.19
C TYR A 170 -10.30 1.76 -11.05
N GLY A 171 -9.07 1.66 -11.51
CA GLY A 171 -8.46 2.73 -12.31
C GLY A 171 -8.20 3.99 -11.49
N ASP A 172 -7.93 3.85 -10.21
CA ASP A 172 -7.54 4.96 -9.34
C ASP A 172 -6.17 5.52 -9.71
N SER A 173 -5.89 6.73 -9.23
CA SER A 173 -4.55 7.32 -9.21
C SER A 173 -3.99 7.27 -7.81
N MET A 174 -2.70 6.96 -7.69
CA MET A 174 -2.03 6.90 -6.40
C MET A 174 -0.62 7.45 -6.47
N SER A 175 -0.12 7.88 -5.32
CA SER A 175 1.27 8.30 -5.17
C SER A 175 1.92 7.75 -3.92
N VAL A 176 3.23 7.55 -3.99
CA VAL A 176 4.08 7.17 -2.86
C VAL A 176 5.19 8.21 -2.72
N TYR A 177 5.27 8.83 -1.56
CA TYR A 177 6.31 9.80 -1.21
C TYR A 177 7.23 9.20 -0.15
N PHE A 178 8.49 8.96 -0.51
CA PHE A 178 9.54 8.60 0.45
C PHE A 178 10.17 9.89 0.98
N GLY A 179 10.00 10.14 2.27
CA GLY A 179 10.49 11.33 2.95
C GLY A 179 11.99 11.32 3.23
N LYS A 180 12.44 12.37 3.93
CA LYS A 180 13.83 12.52 4.37
C LYS A 180 14.20 11.45 5.38
N HIS A 181 15.50 11.16 5.42
CA HIS A 181 16.04 10.19 6.37
C HIS A 181 16.05 10.74 7.79
N ILE A 182 15.51 9.98 8.72
CA ILE A 182 15.56 10.27 10.15
C ILE A 182 16.53 9.28 10.81
N SER A 183 17.58 9.80 11.44
CA SER A 183 18.47 8.97 12.27
C SER A 183 17.89 8.86 13.68
N PRO A 184 17.58 7.66 14.18
CA PRO A 184 17.04 7.50 15.53
C PRO A 184 18.07 7.81 16.63
N THR A 185 19.35 7.86 16.29
CA THR A 185 20.41 8.22 17.25
C THR A 185 20.27 9.65 17.78
N LYS A 186 19.58 10.54 17.06
CA LYS A 186 19.26 11.90 17.53
C LYS A 186 18.36 11.92 18.77
N PHE A 187 17.60 10.84 18.99
CA PHE A 187 16.65 10.65 20.08
C PHE A 187 17.15 9.66 21.13
N TRP A 188 18.42 9.24 21.03
CA TRP A 188 19.06 8.23 21.86
C TRP A 188 20.04 8.87 22.84
N ASN A 189 19.86 8.69 24.15
CA ASN A 189 20.73 9.23 25.19
C ASN A 189 21.86 8.28 25.66
N GLY A 190 22.06 7.17 24.94
CA GLY A 190 23.03 6.12 25.30
C GLY A 190 22.42 4.91 26.01
N SER A 191 21.23 5.05 26.60
CA SER A 191 20.55 3.97 27.31
C SER A 191 19.05 3.81 26.91
N GLN A 192 18.38 4.93 26.62
CA GLN A 192 16.96 4.99 26.33
C GLN A 192 16.66 5.87 25.13
N LEU A 193 15.66 5.45 24.35
CA LEU A 193 15.13 6.21 23.21
C LEU A 193 13.99 7.13 23.68
N ASP A 194 14.05 8.41 23.32
CA ASP A 194 12.89 9.30 23.46
C ASP A 194 11.86 8.92 22.40
N MET A 195 11.00 7.94 22.77
CA MET A 195 9.96 7.42 21.88
C MET A 195 8.88 8.45 21.57
N GLN A 196 8.65 9.41 22.45
CA GLN A 196 7.62 10.43 22.28
C GLN A 196 8.04 11.43 21.22
N GLU A 197 9.25 11.99 21.36
CA GLU A 197 9.75 12.96 20.38
C GLU A 197 10.05 12.31 19.03
N LEU A 198 10.54 11.06 19.00
CA LEU A 198 10.68 10.29 17.77
C LEU A 198 9.34 10.10 17.05
N ASN A 199 8.30 9.64 17.76
CA ASN A 199 6.97 9.44 17.17
C ASN A 199 6.34 10.76 16.71
N LYS A 200 6.54 11.86 17.44
CA LYS A 200 6.11 13.19 17.04
C LYS A 200 6.77 13.62 15.73
N THR A 201 8.09 13.53 15.64
CA THR A 201 8.85 13.84 14.42
C THR A 201 8.39 13.02 13.23
N ILE A 202 8.18 11.69 13.40
CA ILE A 202 7.69 10.83 12.35
C ILE A 202 6.26 11.22 11.94
N SER A 203 5.41 11.56 12.90
CA SER A 203 4.02 11.97 12.62
C SER A 203 3.96 13.27 11.82
N GLU A 204 4.81 14.24 12.15
CA GLU A 204 4.90 15.52 11.42
C GLU A 204 5.38 15.31 9.98
N GLU A 205 6.38 14.48 9.76
CA GLU A 205 6.83 14.13 8.41
C GLU A 205 5.73 13.40 7.63
N LEU A 206 5.03 12.43 8.23
CA LEU A 206 3.92 11.72 7.58
C LEU A 206 2.78 12.67 7.18
N LYS A 207 2.47 13.69 8.00
CA LYS A 207 1.47 14.70 7.67
C LYS A 207 1.86 15.51 6.41
N GLN A 208 3.13 15.80 6.21
CA GLN A 208 3.61 16.49 5.02
C GLN A 208 3.58 15.61 3.77
N LEU A 209 3.83 14.30 3.91
CA LEU A 209 3.87 13.34 2.82
C LEU A 209 2.49 12.79 2.43
N THR A 210 1.45 13.11 3.20
CA THR A 210 0.08 12.63 2.98
C THR A 210 -0.89 13.79 2.80
N SER A 211 -1.94 13.57 2.02
CA SER A 211 -3.10 14.47 1.93
C SER A 211 -3.83 14.45 3.26
N HIS A 212 -3.45 15.35 4.18
CA HIS A 212 -3.80 15.30 5.60
C HIS A 212 -4.82 16.35 5.99
N ILE A 213 -5.97 15.92 6.56
CA ILE A 213 -6.99 16.79 7.12
C ILE A 213 -6.90 16.72 8.64
N GLU A 214 -6.38 17.79 9.27
CA GLU A 214 -6.11 17.83 10.72
C GLU A 214 -7.38 17.86 11.56
N SER A 215 -8.32 18.78 11.24
CA SER A 215 -9.56 18.97 12.02
C SER A 215 -10.44 17.72 11.98
N ILE A 216 -10.82 17.20 13.16
CA ILE A 216 -11.81 16.13 13.27
C ILE A 216 -13.22 16.70 13.18
N ALA A 217 -13.46 17.85 13.78
CA ALA A 217 -14.77 18.49 13.82
C ALA A 217 -15.23 18.89 12.39
N ASP A 218 -14.30 19.43 11.59
CA ASP A 218 -14.60 19.92 10.24
C ASP A 218 -14.18 18.95 9.14
N TYR A 219 -13.84 17.70 9.49
CA TYR A 219 -13.28 16.73 8.54
C TYR A 219 -14.16 16.54 7.31
N GLU A 220 -15.44 16.28 7.49
CA GLU A 220 -16.38 16.02 6.38
C GLU A 220 -16.60 17.28 5.53
N GLN A 221 -16.67 18.45 6.16
CA GLN A 221 -16.80 19.73 5.44
C GLN A 221 -15.54 20.02 4.61
N ASN A 222 -14.35 19.86 5.21
CA ASN A 222 -13.07 20.05 4.52
C ASN A 222 -12.91 19.07 3.36
N LEU A 223 -13.26 17.80 3.58
CA LEU A 223 -13.22 16.79 2.53
C LEU A 223 -14.18 17.13 1.38
N LYS A 224 -15.39 17.60 1.69
CA LYS A 224 -16.39 18.05 0.70
C LYS A 224 -15.87 19.24 -0.10
N ASN A 225 -15.30 20.24 0.56
CA ASN A 225 -14.72 21.42 -0.10
C ASN A 225 -13.59 21.01 -1.06
N LEU A 226 -12.65 20.17 -0.62
CA LEU A 226 -11.56 19.64 -1.47
C LEU A 226 -12.11 18.87 -2.69
N LYS A 227 -13.14 18.04 -2.50
CA LYS A 227 -13.79 17.31 -3.60
C LYS A 227 -14.47 18.26 -4.60
N ASN A 228 -15.18 19.29 -4.12
CA ASN A 228 -15.82 20.31 -4.97
C ASN A 228 -14.79 21.08 -5.82
N LEU A 229 -13.61 21.32 -5.28
CA LEU A 229 -12.48 21.92 -6.00
C LEU A 229 -11.82 20.94 -6.99
N LYS A 230 -12.23 19.67 -7.01
CA LYS A 230 -11.65 18.58 -7.83
C LYS A 230 -10.15 18.46 -7.64
N ILE A 231 -9.67 18.63 -6.39
CA ILE A 231 -8.24 18.59 -6.10
C ILE A 231 -7.66 17.18 -6.31
N ASP A 232 -6.41 17.10 -6.75
CA ASP A 232 -5.68 15.85 -6.86
C ASP A 232 -5.15 15.41 -5.48
N PHE A 233 -5.85 14.46 -4.84
CA PHE A 233 -5.43 13.91 -3.55
C PHE A 233 -4.13 13.10 -3.61
N THR A 234 -3.59 12.81 -4.78
CA THR A 234 -2.28 12.19 -4.91
C THR A 234 -1.13 13.21 -4.84
N SER A 235 -1.46 14.51 -4.74
CA SER A 235 -0.51 15.59 -4.52
C SER A 235 -0.65 16.16 -3.09
N PRO A 236 -0.01 15.55 -2.07
CA PRO A 236 -0.17 15.99 -0.68
C PRO A 236 0.24 17.44 -0.46
N ILE A 237 1.25 17.93 -1.17
CA ILE A 237 1.70 19.32 -1.07
C ILE A 237 0.58 20.28 -1.51
N ALA A 238 -0.10 19.99 -2.62
CA ALA A 238 -1.18 20.82 -3.12
C ALA A 238 -2.40 20.79 -2.17
N VAL A 239 -2.76 19.60 -1.66
CA VAL A 239 -3.87 19.44 -0.71
C VAL A 239 -3.61 20.19 0.59
N ASN A 240 -2.43 19.98 1.19
CA ASN A 240 -2.09 20.59 2.48
C ASN A 240 -1.98 22.12 2.35
N LYS A 241 -1.40 22.64 1.25
CA LYS A 241 -1.37 24.07 0.96
C LYS A 241 -2.76 24.66 0.76
N CYS A 242 -3.67 23.94 0.08
CA CYS A 242 -5.05 24.36 -0.11
C CYS A 242 -5.80 24.50 1.22
N LEU A 243 -5.61 23.53 2.14
CA LEU A 243 -6.19 23.59 3.49
C LEU A 243 -5.62 24.74 4.33
N GLN A 244 -4.31 25.00 4.24
CA GLN A 244 -3.65 26.10 4.97
C GLN A 244 -4.09 27.49 4.48
N ASN A 245 -4.50 27.62 3.22
CA ASN A 245 -4.91 28.86 2.57
C ASN A 245 -6.44 28.99 2.45
N ASP A 246 -7.21 28.38 3.33
CA ASP A 246 -8.67 28.44 3.37
C ASP A 246 -9.33 28.21 1.98
N PHE A 247 -8.82 27.24 1.22
CA PHE A 247 -9.30 26.84 -0.11
C PHE A 247 -9.15 27.89 -1.22
N LEU A 248 -8.38 28.94 -1.05
CA LEU A 248 -8.28 30.08 -1.99
C LEU A 248 -7.53 29.78 -3.29
N LYS A 249 -6.66 28.76 -3.34
CA LYS A 249 -5.90 28.37 -4.54
C LYS A 249 -5.74 26.88 -4.69
N THR A 250 -6.16 26.34 -5.84
CA THR A 250 -5.90 24.96 -6.26
C THR A 250 -5.20 24.95 -7.61
N GLU A 251 -3.96 24.43 -7.63
CA GLU A 251 -3.18 24.33 -8.87
C GLU A 251 -3.38 22.97 -9.57
N ASN A 252 -3.68 21.90 -8.81
CA ASN A 252 -3.81 20.55 -9.32
C ASN A 252 -5.25 20.06 -9.26
N LYS A 253 -5.96 20.15 -10.41
CA LYS A 253 -7.33 19.63 -10.55
C LYS A 253 -7.35 18.32 -11.32
N ILE A 254 -8.19 17.38 -10.89
CA ILE A 254 -8.48 16.16 -11.64
C ILE A 254 -9.55 16.43 -12.72
N LYS A 255 -9.44 15.69 -13.82
CA LYS A 255 -10.48 15.66 -14.85
C LYS A 255 -11.55 14.63 -14.49
N GLU A 256 -12.80 14.94 -14.82
CA GLU A 256 -13.89 13.96 -14.73
C GLU A 256 -13.67 12.81 -15.73
N PRO A 257 -14.14 11.60 -15.39
CA PRO A 257 -14.15 10.50 -16.34
C PRO A 257 -14.92 10.85 -17.60
N SER A 258 -14.32 10.59 -18.76
CA SER A 258 -14.97 10.85 -20.06
C SER A 258 -16.06 9.81 -20.36
N SER A 259 -17.02 10.17 -21.25
CA SER A 259 -17.98 9.19 -21.78
C SER A 259 -17.30 7.99 -22.44
N LEU A 260 -16.15 8.24 -23.07
CA LEU A 260 -15.33 7.20 -23.66
C LEU A 260 -14.83 6.19 -22.60
N TYR A 261 -14.42 6.66 -21.40
CA TYR A 261 -14.06 5.80 -20.29
C TYR A 261 -15.23 4.91 -19.87
N LEU A 262 -16.44 5.45 -19.77
CA LEU A 262 -17.63 4.68 -19.40
C LEU A 262 -17.94 3.57 -20.43
N PHE A 263 -17.77 3.87 -21.72
CA PHE A 263 -17.90 2.90 -22.79
C PHE A 263 -16.87 1.76 -22.65
N PHE A 264 -15.58 2.08 -22.45
CA PHE A 264 -14.54 1.04 -22.27
C PHE A 264 -14.74 0.23 -20.98
N ILE A 265 -15.21 0.84 -19.89
CA ILE A 265 -15.58 0.09 -18.67
C ILE A 265 -16.73 -0.89 -18.95
N PHE A 266 -17.71 -0.50 -19.76
CA PHE A 266 -18.76 -1.41 -20.19
C PHE A 266 -18.18 -2.59 -20.97
N LEU A 267 -17.30 -2.35 -21.94
CA LEU A 267 -16.63 -3.42 -22.70
C LEU A 267 -15.81 -4.36 -21.81
N ILE A 268 -15.09 -3.84 -20.80
CA ILE A 268 -14.39 -4.69 -19.81
C ILE A 268 -15.37 -5.59 -19.07
N LYS A 269 -16.53 -5.07 -18.64
CA LYS A 269 -17.53 -5.86 -17.91
C LYS A 269 -18.13 -6.96 -18.78
N VAL A 270 -18.29 -6.70 -20.08
CA VAL A 270 -18.77 -7.70 -21.04
C VAL A 270 -17.70 -8.75 -21.31
N PHE A 271 -16.46 -8.32 -21.62
CA PHE A 271 -15.36 -9.24 -21.95
C PHE A 271 -14.95 -10.11 -20.76
N TYR A 272 -14.82 -9.52 -19.57
CA TYR A 272 -14.51 -10.20 -18.32
C TYR A 272 -15.77 -10.49 -17.48
N PHE A 273 -16.87 -10.84 -18.13
CA PHE A 273 -18.16 -10.99 -17.48
C PHE A 273 -18.11 -11.94 -16.28
N LEU A 274 -17.46 -13.11 -16.39
CA LEU A 274 -17.39 -14.08 -15.31
C LEU A 274 -16.57 -13.58 -14.11
N PRO A 275 -15.33 -13.06 -14.25
CA PRO A 275 -14.63 -12.38 -13.16
C PRO A 275 -15.41 -11.21 -12.56
N TYR A 276 -16.10 -10.41 -13.40
CA TYR A 276 -16.92 -9.29 -12.92
C TYR A 276 -18.15 -9.77 -12.14
N PHE A 277 -18.82 -10.82 -12.60
CA PHE A 277 -19.95 -11.44 -11.89
C PHE A 277 -19.52 -11.97 -10.51
N ILE A 278 -18.40 -12.70 -10.45
CA ILE A 278 -17.83 -13.21 -9.19
C ILE A 278 -17.48 -12.05 -8.25
N TRP A 279 -16.88 -10.98 -8.79
CA TRP A 279 -16.66 -9.78 -8.01
C TRP A 279 -17.94 -9.22 -7.41
N ARG A 280 -18.96 -8.98 -8.21
CA ARG A 280 -20.19 -8.28 -7.78
C ARG A 280 -21.11 -9.12 -6.90
N LYS A 281 -21.19 -10.42 -7.16
CA LYS A 281 -22.19 -11.28 -6.51
C LYS A 281 -21.59 -12.15 -5.39
N VAL A 282 -20.29 -12.43 -5.44
CA VAL A 282 -19.64 -13.34 -4.48
C VAL A 282 -18.64 -12.63 -3.57
N ALA A 283 -17.72 -11.85 -4.12
CA ALA A 283 -16.64 -11.25 -3.33
C ALA A 283 -17.08 -9.95 -2.63
N PHE A 284 -17.59 -8.98 -3.38
CA PHE A 284 -17.93 -7.65 -2.87
C PHE A 284 -18.94 -7.68 -1.70
N PRO A 285 -20.03 -8.48 -1.71
CA PRO A 285 -20.98 -8.51 -0.60
C PRO A 285 -20.42 -9.08 0.72
N LYS A 286 -19.28 -9.78 0.65
CA LYS A 286 -18.62 -10.38 1.83
C LYS A 286 -17.56 -9.47 2.45
N ILE A 287 -17.31 -8.30 1.88
CA ILE A 287 -16.33 -7.35 2.40
C ILE A 287 -16.99 -6.54 3.49
N ALA A 288 -16.51 -6.72 4.72
CA ALA A 288 -17.04 -6.05 5.91
C ALA A 288 -16.46 -4.65 6.14
N GLU A 289 -15.23 -4.40 5.69
CA GLU A 289 -14.52 -3.13 5.88
C GLU A 289 -14.13 -2.57 4.50
N ASP A 290 -14.50 -1.34 4.21
CA ASP A 290 -14.30 -0.70 2.89
C ASP A 290 -12.84 -0.61 2.48
N GLU A 291 -11.92 -0.57 3.45
CA GLU A 291 -10.46 -0.58 3.23
C GLU A 291 -9.96 -1.82 2.49
N PHE A 292 -10.72 -2.92 2.52
CA PHE A 292 -10.39 -4.14 1.78
C PHE A 292 -10.95 -4.19 0.36
N ILE A 293 -11.85 -3.29 -0.03
CA ILE A 293 -12.45 -3.29 -1.37
C ILE A 293 -11.38 -3.28 -2.46
N GLY A 294 -10.41 -2.36 -2.36
CA GLY A 294 -9.28 -2.28 -3.28
C GLY A 294 -8.45 -3.56 -3.29
N THR A 295 -8.14 -4.10 -2.12
CA THR A 295 -7.37 -5.32 -1.94
C THR A 295 -8.02 -6.53 -2.63
N PHE A 296 -9.28 -6.83 -2.34
CA PHE A 296 -9.97 -8.00 -2.92
C PHE A 296 -10.17 -7.87 -4.43
N ARG A 297 -10.48 -6.66 -4.90
CA ARG A 297 -10.59 -6.41 -6.34
C ARG A 297 -9.24 -6.61 -7.04
N TYR A 298 -8.16 -6.08 -6.48
CA TYR A 298 -6.82 -6.26 -7.03
C TYR A 298 -6.41 -7.73 -7.08
N VAL A 299 -6.59 -8.46 -5.97
CA VAL A 299 -6.31 -9.92 -5.92
C VAL A 299 -7.08 -10.67 -7.01
N LEU A 300 -8.36 -10.35 -7.20
CA LEU A 300 -9.18 -10.98 -8.23
C LEU A 300 -8.67 -10.66 -9.64
N ILE A 301 -8.27 -9.41 -9.88
CA ILE A 301 -7.71 -9.00 -11.18
C ILE A 301 -6.39 -9.71 -11.48
N ILE A 302 -5.50 -9.89 -10.50
CA ILE A 302 -4.23 -10.57 -10.74
C ILE A 302 -4.31 -12.11 -10.67
N THR A 303 -5.41 -12.69 -10.25
CA THR A 303 -5.58 -14.15 -10.17
C THR A 303 -6.65 -14.66 -11.12
N LEU A 304 -7.90 -14.29 -10.88
CA LEU A 304 -9.03 -14.83 -11.63
C LEU A 304 -9.10 -14.33 -13.07
N ALA A 305 -8.79 -13.05 -13.32
CA ALA A 305 -8.89 -12.51 -14.68
C ALA A 305 -7.86 -13.13 -15.65
N PRO A 306 -6.57 -13.36 -15.29
CA PRO A 306 -5.62 -14.08 -16.14
C PRO A 306 -6.03 -15.54 -16.38
N ILE A 307 -6.51 -16.25 -15.35
CA ILE A 307 -6.98 -17.63 -15.48
C ILE A 307 -8.17 -17.69 -16.46
N TYR A 308 -9.14 -16.81 -16.28
CA TYR A 308 -10.28 -16.69 -17.19
C TYR A 308 -9.84 -16.41 -18.63
N LEU A 309 -8.92 -15.46 -18.83
CA LEU A 309 -8.39 -15.13 -20.15
C LEU A 309 -7.71 -16.33 -20.80
N LEU A 310 -6.87 -17.06 -20.06
CA LEU A 310 -6.20 -18.26 -20.56
C LEU A 310 -7.21 -19.35 -20.96
N LEU A 311 -8.23 -19.59 -20.15
CA LEU A 311 -9.28 -20.56 -20.46
C LEU A 311 -10.10 -20.13 -21.70
N LEU A 312 -10.43 -18.84 -21.81
CA LEU A 312 -11.13 -18.30 -22.97
C LEU A 312 -10.31 -18.46 -24.26
N VAL A 313 -9.02 -18.12 -24.21
CA VAL A 313 -8.10 -18.25 -25.35
C VAL A 313 -7.91 -19.71 -25.73
N PHE A 314 -7.70 -20.60 -24.75
CA PHE A 314 -7.53 -22.03 -24.98
C PHE A 314 -8.76 -22.65 -25.62
N SER A 315 -9.96 -22.38 -25.08
CA SER A 315 -11.22 -22.84 -25.68
C SER A 315 -11.39 -22.33 -27.11
N SER A 316 -11.05 -21.07 -27.35
CA SER A 316 -11.16 -20.48 -28.68
C SER A 316 -10.19 -21.12 -29.69
N PHE A 317 -8.99 -21.52 -29.26
CA PHE A 317 -8.07 -22.29 -30.11
C PHE A 317 -8.66 -23.63 -30.54
N LEU A 318 -9.34 -24.32 -29.61
CA LEU A 318 -9.92 -25.65 -29.90
C LEU A 318 -11.13 -25.57 -30.86
N PHE A 319 -12.01 -24.58 -30.66
CA PHE A 319 -13.28 -24.52 -31.38
C PHE A 319 -13.28 -23.60 -32.60
N PHE A 320 -12.49 -22.55 -32.61
CA PHE A 320 -12.55 -21.48 -33.61
C PHE A 320 -11.20 -21.20 -34.28
N GLY A 321 -10.15 -21.92 -33.89
CA GLY A 321 -8.84 -21.82 -34.50
C GLY A 321 -7.92 -20.70 -33.91
N LYS A 322 -6.65 -20.72 -34.34
CA LYS A 322 -5.57 -19.93 -33.78
C LYS A 322 -5.80 -18.41 -33.87
N THR A 323 -6.34 -17.94 -34.99
CA THR A 323 -6.53 -16.51 -35.21
C THR A 323 -7.47 -15.88 -34.21
N ILE A 324 -8.61 -16.52 -33.93
CA ILE A 324 -9.60 -16.02 -32.96
C ILE A 324 -9.03 -16.05 -31.55
N GLY A 325 -8.33 -17.13 -31.17
CA GLY A 325 -7.68 -17.20 -29.86
C GLY A 325 -6.65 -16.09 -29.63
N LEU A 326 -5.78 -15.80 -30.62
CA LEU A 326 -4.80 -14.71 -30.53
C LEU A 326 -5.46 -13.33 -30.50
N THR A 327 -6.54 -13.13 -31.24
CA THR A 327 -7.34 -11.89 -31.20
C THR A 327 -7.91 -11.65 -29.81
N LEU A 328 -8.53 -12.66 -29.18
CA LEU A 328 -9.07 -12.57 -27.83
C LEU A 328 -7.99 -12.32 -26.80
N LEU A 329 -6.81 -12.93 -26.92
CA LEU A 329 -5.67 -12.63 -26.05
C LEU A 329 -5.27 -11.15 -26.17
N GLY A 330 -5.16 -10.64 -27.39
CA GLY A 330 -4.83 -9.22 -27.65
C GLY A 330 -5.86 -8.27 -27.04
N ILE A 331 -7.16 -8.54 -27.27
CA ILE A 331 -8.26 -7.75 -26.68
C ILE A 331 -8.18 -7.80 -25.15
N GLY A 332 -8.01 -8.97 -24.54
CA GLY A 332 -7.96 -9.13 -23.10
C GLY A 332 -6.81 -8.36 -22.44
N ILE A 333 -5.67 -8.21 -23.13
CA ILE A 333 -4.54 -7.42 -22.60
C ILE A 333 -4.71 -5.92 -22.90
N ILE A 334 -5.09 -5.55 -24.10
CA ILE A 334 -5.11 -4.16 -24.56
C ILE A 334 -6.30 -3.38 -23.97
N LEU A 335 -7.49 -4.00 -23.92
CA LEU A 335 -8.71 -3.34 -23.45
C LEU A 335 -8.59 -2.74 -22.03
N PRO A 336 -8.09 -3.45 -20.99
CA PRO A 336 -7.88 -2.84 -19.67
C PRO A 336 -6.88 -1.68 -19.70
N LEU A 337 -5.77 -1.81 -20.45
CA LEU A 337 -4.73 -0.77 -20.52
C LEU A 337 -5.24 0.50 -21.19
N VAL A 338 -5.99 0.38 -22.30
CA VAL A 338 -6.63 1.52 -22.98
C VAL A 338 -7.66 2.17 -22.05
N THR A 339 -8.49 1.37 -21.38
CA THR A 339 -9.49 1.89 -20.45
C THR A 339 -8.87 2.77 -19.36
N LEU A 340 -7.75 2.34 -18.79
CA LEU A 340 -7.05 3.13 -17.76
C LEU A 340 -6.47 4.44 -18.31
N ARG A 341 -6.13 4.51 -19.59
CA ARG A 341 -5.59 5.73 -20.21
C ARG A 341 -6.64 6.76 -20.57
N VAL A 342 -7.86 6.33 -20.87
CA VAL A 342 -8.96 7.24 -21.24
C VAL A 342 -9.78 7.73 -20.05
N LYS A 343 -9.52 7.21 -18.84
CA LYS A 343 -10.11 7.70 -17.58
C LYS A 343 -9.57 9.11 -17.27
#